data_9f4117f161e22056ccefa3f631a32a96
#
_entry.id   9f4117f161e22056ccefa3f631a32a96
#
_cell.length_a   1.000
_cell.length_b   1.000
_cell.length_c   1.000
_cell.angle_alpha   90.00
_cell.angle_beta   90.00
_cell.angle_gamma   90.00
#
_symmetry.space_group_name_H-M   'P 1'
#
loop_
_entity.id
_entity.type
_entity.pdbx_description
1 polymer ?
#
loop_
_entity_poly.entity_id
_entity_poly.type
_entity_poly.pdbx_seq_one_letter_code
_entity_poly.pdbx_strand_id
1 'polypeptide(L)'
;MTSSKPRFSDASMALIEKIIKRYPEGRQKSALLPILHLAQAEFGGWLSPETMDYVASILNLKPIEVYEVASFYTMYNLRPVGKCVLEVCRTGPCGIRGADDIIEYLEEKLGISEGETTPDGMFTLKTVECLASCGTAPMMQVGDHYIENLSCENLEGILENLRNAHQHK
;
A
#
# COMPACT_ATOMS: atom_id res chain seq x y z
N MET A 1 -21.53 -13.64 0.15
CA MET A 1 -21.10 -12.37 -0.45
C MET A 1 -20.79 -12.66 -1.91
N THR A 2 -21.58 -12.17 -2.84
CA THR A 2 -21.41 -12.36 -4.27
C THR A 2 -20.17 -11.55 -4.70
N SER A 3 -19.06 -12.24 -4.87
CA SER A 3 -17.83 -11.65 -5.44
C SER A 3 -18.13 -11.27 -6.90
N SER A 4 -18.44 -9.99 -7.14
CA SER A 4 -18.40 -9.48 -8.50
C SER A 4 -16.96 -9.57 -9.00
N LYS A 5 -16.77 -10.15 -10.19
CA LYS A 5 -15.43 -10.22 -10.79
C LYS A 5 -14.81 -8.82 -10.85
N PRO A 6 -13.52 -8.66 -10.49
CA PRO A 6 -12.86 -7.37 -10.58
C PRO A 6 -12.94 -6.83 -12.00
N ARG A 7 -13.22 -5.53 -12.13
CA ARG A 7 -13.27 -4.84 -13.41
C ARG A 7 -12.86 -3.39 -13.21
N PHE A 8 -11.82 -2.98 -13.89
CA PHE A 8 -11.39 -1.57 -13.89
C PHE A 8 -12.47 -0.66 -14.45
N SER A 9 -12.51 0.55 -13.93
CA SER A 9 -13.29 1.64 -14.50
C SER A 9 -12.79 1.99 -15.91
N ASP A 10 -13.64 2.63 -16.72
CA ASP A 10 -13.27 3.05 -18.08
C ASP A 10 -12.06 4.01 -18.06
N ALA A 11 -11.97 4.87 -17.03
CA ALA A 11 -10.84 5.78 -16.83
C ALA A 11 -9.53 5.01 -16.58
N SER A 12 -9.56 4.01 -15.70
CA SER A 12 -8.40 3.16 -15.41
C SER A 12 -8.00 2.31 -16.62
N MET A 13 -8.96 1.78 -17.36
CA MET A 13 -8.67 1.06 -18.62
C MET A 13 -7.98 1.96 -19.65
N ALA A 14 -8.44 3.19 -19.82
CA ALA A 14 -7.79 4.14 -20.72
C ALA A 14 -6.36 4.49 -20.26
N LEU A 15 -6.12 4.55 -18.96
CA LEU A 15 -4.78 4.76 -18.41
C LEU A 15 -3.88 3.52 -18.61
N ILE A 16 -4.41 2.32 -18.39
CA ILE A 16 -3.71 1.05 -18.63
C ILE A 16 -3.23 0.96 -20.08
N GLU A 17 -4.10 1.28 -21.03
CA GLU A 17 -3.72 1.30 -22.45
C GLU A 17 -2.58 2.30 -22.75
N LYS A 18 -2.62 3.49 -22.14
CA LYS A 18 -1.52 4.47 -22.25
C LYS A 18 -0.22 3.96 -21.66
N ILE A 19 -0.29 3.25 -20.53
CA ILE A 19 0.88 2.67 -19.88
C ILE A 19 1.49 1.58 -20.76
N ILE A 20 0.67 0.66 -21.29
CA ILE A 20 1.14 -0.43 -22.18
C ILE A 20 1.83 0.14 -23.42
N LYS A 21 1.28 1.20 -24.01
CA LYS A 21 1.85 1.86 -25.21
C LYS A 21 3.20 2.54 -24.97
N ARG A 22 3.68 2.68 -23.75
CA ARG A 22 5.05 3.19 -23.45
C ARG A 22 6.14 2.17 -23.74
N TYR A 23 5.77 0.90 -23.89
CA TYR A 23 6.69 -0.21 -24.10
C TYR A 23 6.58 -0.76 -25.51
N PRO A 24 7.68 -1.29 -26.09
CA PRO A 24 7.64 -1.92 -27.39
C PRO A 24 6.64 -3.08 -27.48
N GLU A 25 6.17 -3.38 -28.68
CA GLU A 25 5.32 -4.53 -28.94
C GLU A 25 5.95 -5.82 -28.42
N GLY A 26 5.17 -6.69 -27.79
CA GLY A 26 5.64 -7.92 -27.13
C GLY A 26 6.29 -7.71 -25.75
N ARG A 27 6.34 -6.47 -25.23
CA ARG A 27 6.92 -6.15 -23.92
C ARG A 27 5.89 -5.70 -22.88
N GLN A 28 4.63 -6.15 -23.00
CA GLN A 28 3.52 -5.78 -22.09
C GLN A 28 3.81 -6.09 -20.63
N LYS A 29 4.62 -7.12 -20.35
CA LYS A 29 5.08 -7.45 -18.98
C LYS A 29 5.75 -6.27 -18.26
N SER A 30 6.41 -5.37 -18.99
CA SER A 30 7.03 -4.18 -18.41
C SER A 30 6.02 -3.18 -17.81
N ALA A 31 4.74 -3.27 -18.19
CA ALA A 31 3.66 -2.48 -17.62
C ALA A 31 3.07 -3.06 -16.33
N LEU A 32 3.54 -4.23 -15.86
CA LEU A 32 2.92 -4.97 -14.77
C LEU A 32 2.91 -4.19 -13.44
N LEU A 33 4.05 -3.61 -13.03
CA LEU A 33 4.12 -2.88 -11.76
C LEU A 33 3.12 -1.70 -11.71
N PRO A 34 3.13 -0.75 -12.65
CA PRO A 34 2.18 0.36 -12.59
C PRO A 34 0.71 -0.09 -12.68
N ILE A 35 0.41 -1.20 -13.37
CA ILE A 35 -0.95 -1.71 -13.43
C ILE A 35 -1.36 -2.38 -12.11
N LEU A 36 -0.45 -3.07 -11.41
CA LEU A 36 -0.71 -3.58 -10.07
C LEU A 36 -0.96 -2.46 -9.06
N HIS A 37 -0.25 -1.33 -9.16
CA HIS A 37 -0.56 -0.14 -8.33
C HIS A 37 -1.97 0.39 -8.59
N LEU A 38 -2.37 0.51 -9.85
CA LEU A 38 -3.75 0.92 -10.21
C LEU A 38 -4.78 -0.08 -9.67
N ALA A 39 -4.50 -1.38 -9.81
CA ALA A 39 -5.38 -2.43 -9.30
C ALA A 39 -5.52 -2.37 -7.78
N GLN A 40 -4.41 -2.23 -7.06
CA GLN A 40 -4.42 -2.10 -5.61
C GLN A 40 -5.24 -0.89 -5.15
N ALA A 41 -5.07 0.26 -5.81
CA ALA A 41 -5.80 1.48 -5.47
C ALA A 41 -7.30 1.36 -5.75
N GLU A 42 -7.69 0.71 -6.86
CA GLU A 42 -9.10 0.63 -7.27
C GLU A 42 -9.87 -0.50 -6.58
N PHE A 43 -9.20 -1.58 -6.20
CA PHE A 43 -9.83 -2.78 -5.63
C PHE A 43 -9.67 -2.92 -4.12
N GLY A 44 -9.71 -1.80 -3.40
CA GLY A 44 -9.79 -1.79 -1.94
C GLY A 44 -8.45 -1.89 -1.20
N GLY A 45 -7.35 -1.46 -1.82
CA GLY A 45 -6.04 -1.32 -1.17
C GLY A 45 -5.21 -2.60 -1.15
N TRP A 46 -5.69 -3.69 -1.76
CA TRP A 46 -4.98 -4.97 -1.81
C TRP A 46 -5.24 -5.75 -3.10
N LEU A 47 -4.40 -6.72 -3.38
CA LEU A 47 -4.46 -7.55 -4.58
C LEU A 47 -4.99 -8.94 -4.23
N SER A 48 -6.29 -9.19 -4.46
CA SER A 48 -6.84 -10.53 -4.34
C SER A 48 -6.32 -11.45 -5.46
N PRO A 49 -6.38 -12.79 -5.28
CA PRO A 49 -6.09 -13.72 -6.37
C PRO A 49 -6.86 -13.39 -7.65
N GLU A 50 -8.16 -13.10 -7.55
CA GLU A 50 -9.00 -12.76 -8.69
C GLU A 50 -8.55 -11.45 -9.37
N THR A 51 -8.07 -10.48 -8.59
CA THR A 51 -7.53 -9.21 -9.11
C THR A 51 -6.22 -9.46 -9.88
N MET A 52 -5.33 -10.28 -9.32
CA MET A 52 -4.07 -10.63 -9.98
C MET A 52 -4.30 -11.42 -11.28
N ASP A 53 -5.23 -12.37 -11.28
CA ASP A 53 -5.63 -13.12 -12.47
C ASP A 53 -6.23 -12.20 -13.54
N TYR A 54 -7.03 -11.23 -13.13
CA TYR A 54 -7.59 -10.23 -14.03
C TYR A 54 -6.50 -9.37 -14.67
N VAL A 55 -5.53 -8.88 -13.89
CA VAL A 55 -4.36 -8.14 -14.41
C VAL A 55 -3.56 -9.02 -15.40
N ALA A 56 -3.35 -10.28 -15.07
CA ALA A 56 -2.67 -11.24 -15.96
C ALA A 56 -3.39 -11.32 -17.33
N SER A 57 -4.72 -11.40 -17.32
CA SER A 57 -5.53 -11.48 -18.54
C SER A 57 -5.40 -10.21 -19.42
N ILE A 58 -5.36 -9.02 -18.81
CA ILE A 58 -5.19 -7.74 -19.54
C ILE A 58 -3.83 -7.68 -20.23
N LEU A 59 -2.78 -8.15 -19.54
CA LEU A 59 -1.41 -8.10 -20.07
C LEU A 59 -1.03 -9.31 -20.92
N ASN A 60 -1.94 -10.26 -21.11
CA ASN A 60 -1.67 -11.55 -21.77
C ASN A 60 -0.45 -12.28 -21.15
N LEU A 61 -0.42 -12.33 -19.80
CA LEU A 61 0.58 -13.01 -19.01
C LEU A 61 -0.02 -14.27 -18.36
N LYS A 62 0.86 -15.19 -17.94
CA LYS A 62 0.42 -16.29 -17.07
C LYS A 62 0.17 -15.75 -15.66
N PRO A 63 -0.87 -16.19 -14.93
CA PRO A 63 -1.13 -15.75 -13.56
C PRO A 63 0.10 -15.82 -12.65
N ILE A 64 0.88 -16.89 -12.73
CA ILE A 64 2.09 -17.05 -11.92
C ILE A 64 3.10 -15.90 -12.10
N GLU A 65 3.22 -15.32 -13.28
CA GLU A 65 4.13 -14.20 -13.54
C GLU A 65 3.70 -12.92 -12.82
N VAL A 66 2.40 -12.75 -12.59
CA VAL A 66 1.84 -11.65 -11.80
C VAL A 66 2.05 -11.90 -10.30
N TYR A 67 1.79 -13.14 -9.86
CA TYR A 67 1.98 -13.55 -8.46
C TYR A 67 3.45 -13.43 -8.02
N GLU A 68 4.40 -13.80 -8.87
CA GLU A 68 5.83 -13.61 -8.61
C GLU A 68 6.17 -12.15 -8.29
N VAL A 69 5.68 -11.21 -9.10
CA VAL A 69 5.93 -9.79 -8.91
C VAL A 69 5.19 -9.26 -7.68
N ALA A 70 3.92 -9.59 -7.52
CA ALA A 70 3.11 -9.11 -6.39
C ALA A 70 3.63 -9.62 -5.04
N SER A 71 4.19 -10.84 -4.98
CA SER A 71 4.76 -11.38 -3.75
C SER A 71 6.19 -10.92 -3.47
N PHE A 72 6.94 -10.53 -4.50
CA PHE A 72 8.30 -10.05 -4.34
C PHE A 72 8.37 -8.62 -3.79
N TYR A 73 7.49 -7.73 -4.26
CA TYR A 73 7.51 -6.33 -3.87
C TYR A 73 6.60 -6.06 -2.67
N THR A 74 7.17 -5.63 -1.55
CA THR A 74 6.48 -5.39 -0.27
C THR A 74 5.45 -4.25 -0.30
N MET A 75 5.49 -3.39 -1.32
CA MET A 75 4.49 -2.34 -1.55
C MET A 75 3.11 -2.88 -1.97
N TYR A 76 3.03 -4.16 -2.37
CA TYR A 76 1.75 -4.78 -2.68
C TYR A 76 1.20 -5.52 -1.46
N ASN A 77 -0.06 -5.27 -1.16
CA ASN A 77 -0.79 -5.92 -0.09
C ASN A 77 -1.51 -7.16 -0.66
N LEU A 78 -1.14 -8.35 -0.19
CA LEU A 78 -1.74 -9.62 -0.61
C LEU A 78 -2.87 -10.08 0.31
N ARG A 79 -3.23 -9.26 1.30
CA ARG A 79 -4.33 -9.46 2.25
C ARG A 79 -5.10 -8.17 2.39
N PRO A 80 -6.38 -8.23 2.78
CA PRO A 80 -7.16 -7.04 3.06
C PRO A 80 -6.45 -6.13 4.05
N VAL A 81 -6.45 -4.83 3.77
CA VAL A 81 -5.88 -3.77 4.62
C VAL A 81 -6.93 -2.73 4.97
N GLY A 82 -6.64 -1.91 5.97
CA GLY A 82 -7.47 -0.77 6.34
C GLY A 82 -7.40 0.37 5.31
N LYS A 83 -8.23 1.39 5.52
CA LYS A 83 -8.27 2.59 4.66
C LYS A 83 -6.95 3.36 4.66
N CYS A 84 -6.23 3.33 5.77
CA CYS A 84 -4.90 3.90 5.93
C CYS A 84 -3.91 2.80 6.31
N VAL A 85 -2.94 2.53 5.47
CA VAL A 85 -1.80 1.68 5.80
C VAL A 85 -0.69 2.58 6.33
N LEU A 86 -0.31 2.39 7.59
CA LEU A 86 0.76 3.13 8.26
C LEU A 86 2.06 2.35 8.05
N GLU A 87 2.86 2.77 7.08
CA GLU A 87 4.12 2.11 6.73
C GLU A 87 5.30 2.81 7.42
N VAL A 88 5.67 2.34 8.62
CA VAL A 88 6.72 2.94 9.44
C VAL A 88 8.09 2.44 9.00
N CYS A 89 8.98 3.36 8.65
CA CYS A 89 10.38 3.04 8.32
C CYS A 89 11.14 2.60 9.58
N ARG A 90 11.77 1.41 9.53
CA ARG A 90 12.54 0.84 10.66
C ARG A 90 14.04 0.73 10.40
N THR A 91 14.52 1.20 9.25
CA THR A 91 15.91 1.03 8.83
C THR A 91 16.83 2.07 9.48
N GLY A 92 18.07 1.67 9.79
CA GLY A 92 19.21 2.47 10.27
C GLY A 92 18.88 3.81 10.94
N PRO A 93 18.89 4.93 10.22
CA PRO A 93 18.63 6.25 10.83
C PRO A 93 17.29 6.37 11.54
N CYS A 94 16.22 5.75 11.03
CA CYS A 94 14.91 5.75 11.69
C CYS A 94 14.96 4.95 13.00
N GLY A 95 15.58 3.77 13.02
CA GLY A 95 15.77 2.99 14.24
C GLY A 95 16.56 3.76 15.31
N ILE A 96 17.70 4.37 14.93
CA ILE A 96 18.52 5.18 15.85
C ILE A 96 17.74 6.40 16.39
N ARG A 97 16.79 6.92 15.62
CA ARG A 97 15.97 8.08 15.94
C ARG A 97 14.65 7.73 16.67
N GLY A 98 14.46 6.46 17.07
CA GLY A 98 13.32 6.03 17.88
C GLY A 98 12.14 5.47 17.07
N ALA A 99 12.40 4.87 15.90
CA ALA A 99 11.30 4.25 15.13
C ALA A 99 10.64 3.09 15.89
N ASP A 100 11.39 2.38 16.73
CA ASP A 100 10.84 1.30 17.55
C ASP A 100 9.85 1.84 18.59
N ASP A 101 10.13 3.00 19.23
CA ASP A 101 9.20 3.66 20.15
C ASP A 101 7.92 4.12 19.44
N ILE A 102 8.03 4.56 18.18
CA ILE A 102 6.88 4.94 17.34
C ILE A 102 6.01 3.72 17.03
N ILE A 103 6.62 2.58 16.69
CA ILE A 103 5.91 1.33 16.39
C ILE A 103 5.19 0.84 17.65
N GLU A 104 5.88 0.76 18.79
CA GLU A 104 5.30 0.34 20.06
C GLU A 104 4.12 1.22 20.47
N TYR A 105 4.27 2.55 20.37
CA TYR A 105 3.17 3.49 20.62
C TYR A 105 1.96 3.22 19.70
N LEU A 106 2.18 2.98 18.41
CA LEU A 106 1.10 2.71 17.46
C LEU A 106 0.41 1.37 17.76
N GLU A 107 1.16 0.33 18.13
CA GLU A 107 0.59 -0.96 18.54
C GLU A 107 -0.32 -0.82 19.75
N GLU A 108 0.15 -0.14 20.79
CA GLU A 108 -0.63 0.12 22.01
C GLU A 108 -1.87 0.98 21.73
N LYS A 109 -1.70 2.09 21.01
CA LYS A 109 -2.77 3.05 20.74
C LYS A 109 -3.87 2.49 19.85
N LEU A 110 -3.51 1.66 18.87
CA LEU A 110 -4.45 1.06 17.92
C LEU A 110 -4.97 -0.30 18.39
N GLY A 111 -4.33 -0.91 19.38
CA GLY A 111 -4.68 -2.24 19.90
C GLY A 111 -4.46 -3.36 18.87
N ILE A 112 -3.46 -3.22 18.03
CA ILE A 112 -3.09 -4.17 16.97
C ILE A 112 -1.58 -4.37 16.95
N SER A 113 -1.12 -5.49 16.45
CA SER A 113 0.29 -5.75 16.19
C SER A 113 0.68 -5.44 14.74
N GLU A 114 1.98 -5.42 14.47
CA GLU A 114 2.51 -5.30 13.10
C GLU A 114 1.85 -6.31 12.15
N GLY A 115 1.39 -5.84 11.00
CA GLY A 115 0.69 -6.63 9.99
C GLY A 115 -0.81 -6.75 10.19
N GLU A 116 -1.35 -6.25 11.31
CA GLU A 116 -2.77 -6.32 11.62
C GLU A 116 -3.52 -5.05 11.23
N THR A 117 -4.85 -5.20 11.14
CA THR A 117 -5.77 -4.11 10.82
C THR A 117 -6.72 -3.91 12.01
N THR A 118 -6.99 -2.64 12.36
CA THR A 118 -7.95 -2.30 13.41
C THR A 118 -9.34 -2.87 13.11
N PRO A 119 -10.12 -3.25 14.16
CA PRO A 119 -11.45 -3.86 13.96
C PRO A 119 -12.43 -2.98 13.18
N ASP A 120 -12.26 -1.66 13.21
CA ASP A 120 -13.05 -0.70 12.43
C ASP A 120 -12.61 -0.61 10.95
N GLY A 121 -11.56 -1.34 10.56
CA GLY A 121 -11.02 -1.33 9.20
C GLY A 121 -10.36 -0.01 8.80
N MET A 122 -9.99 0.82 9.76
CA MET A 122 -9.43 2.14 9.47
C MET A 122 -7.92 2.10 9.24
N PHE A 123 -7.16 1.48 10.14
CA PHE A 123 -5.71 1.46 10.09
C PHE A 123 -5.16 0.05 9.94
N THR A 124 -4.11 -0.09 9.14
CA THR A 124 -3.23 -1.26 9.14
C THR A 124 -1.83 -0.78 9.50
N LEU A 125 -1.19 -1.41 10.49
CA LEU A 125 0.19 -1.10 10.84
C LEU A 125 1.14 -2.02 10.08
N LYS A 126 2.11 -1.44 9.40
CA LYS A 126 3.19 -2.14 8.70
C LYS A 126 4.53 -1.51 9.04
N THR A 127 5.56 -2.32 9.20
CA THR A 127 6.93 -1.83 9.15
C THR A 127 7.51 -2.04 7.75
N VAL A 128 8.31 -1.10 7.30
CA VAL A 128 8.92 -1.15 5.98
C VAL A 128 10.40 -0.81 6.05
N GLU A 129 11.12 -1.21 5.01
CA GLU A 129 12.51 -0.82 4.81
C GLU A 129 12.62 0.66 4.44
N CYS A 130 13.84 1.12 4.14
CA CYS A 130 14.18 2.52 3.97
C CYS A 130 13.27 3.27 2.97
N LEU A 131 12.60 4.31 3.47
CA LEU A 131 11.78 5.24 2.67
C LEU A 131 12.59 6.47 2.19
N ALA A 132 13.91 6.48 2.38
CA ALA A 132 14.86 7.48 1.89
C ALA A 132 14.66 8.92 2.44
N SER A 133 13.96 9.13 3.57
CA SER A 133 13.82 10.44 4.23
C SER A 133 14.57 10.50 5.57
N CYS A 134 15.84 10.09 5.56
CA CYS A 134 16.66 9.95 6.77
C CYS A 134 16.90 11.27 7.52
N GLY A 135 16.86 12.42 6.82
CA GLY A 135 17.03 13.74 7.42
C GLY A 135 15.89 14.18 8.35
N THR A 136 14.73 13.56 8.19
CA THR A 136 13.50 13.84 8.93
C THR A 136 12.99 12.63 9.72
N ALA A 137 13.90 11.70 10.03
CA ALA A 137 13.61 10.50 10.81
C ALA A 137 13.21 10.82 12.27
N PRO A 138 12.36 10.02 12.93
CA PRO A 138 11.62 8.87 12.35
C PRO A 138 10.47 9.31 11.45
N MET A 139 10.06 8.44 10.52
CA MET A 139 9.04 8.77 9.55
C MET A 139 8.21 7.56 9.14
N MET A 140 7.03 7.79 8.58
CA MET A 140 6.17 6.79 7.96
C MET A 140 5.61 7.28 6.63
N GLN A 141 5.14 6.35 5.82
CA GLN A 141 4.38 6.63 4.61
C GLN A 141 2.92 6.22 4.81
N VAL A 142 1.99 7.03 4.30
CA VAL A 142 0.56 6.70 4.23
C VAL A 142 0.07 7.01 2.82
N GLY A 143 -0.22 5.97 2.05
CA GLY A 143 -0.48 6.13 0.62
C GLY A 143 0.72 6.77 -0.09
N ASP A 144 0.50 7.90 -0.79
CA ASP A 144 1.56 8.62 -1.51
C ASP A 144 2.21 9.74 -0.69
N HIS A 145 1.94 9.82 0.62
CA HIS A 145 2.40 10.91 1.48
C HIS A 145 3.37 10.44 2.56
N TYR A 146 4.46 11.19 2.72
CA TYR A 146 5.37 11.04 3.85
C TYR A 146 4.88 11.85 5.04
N ILE A 147 4.94 11.25 6.23
CA ILE A 147 4.72 11.90 7.51
C ILE A 147 6.03 11.78 8.28
N GLU A 148 6.67 12.92 8.48
CA GLU A 148 8.04 13.04 8.90
C GLU A 148 8.14 13.61 10.33
N ASN A 149 9.34 13.49 10.95
CA ASN A 149 9.60 13.98 12.31
C ASN A 149 8.58 13.45 13.32
N LEU A 150 8.34 12.14 13.28
CA LEU A 150 7.40 11.49 14.19
C LEU A 150 7.90 11.56 15.63
N SER A 151 6.95 11.75 16.55
CA SER A 151 7.16 11.60 17.99
C SER A 151 5.87 11.08 18.62
N CYS A 152 5.97 10.43 19.79
CA CYS A 152 4.78 9.94 20.48
C CYS A 152 3.78 11.07 20.78
N GLU A 153 4.26 12.32 20.96
CA GLU A 153 3.40 13.48 21.23
C GLU A 153 2.57 13.91 20.01
N ASN A 154 3.09 13.75 18.78
CA ASN A 154 2.37 14.20 17.58
C ASN A 154 1.53 13.12 16.90
N LEU A 155 1.75 11.84 17.23
CA LEU A 155 1.06 10.71 16.60
C LEU A 155 -0.45 10.73 16.80
N GLU A 156 -0.95 11.12 17.99
CA GLU A 156 -2.39 11.17 18.25
C GLU A 156 -3.10 12.14 17.29
N GLY A 157 -2.58 13.34 17.15
CA GLY A 157 -3.13 14.32 16.21
C GLY A 157 -3.03 13.86 14.74
N ILE A 158 -1.97 13.15 14.38
CA ILE A 158 -1.81 12.57 13.04
C ILE A 158 -2.89 11.52 12.78
N LEU A 159 -3.10 10.58 13.71
CA LEU A 159 -4.12 9.53 13.59
C LEU A 159 -5.54 10.13 13.49
N GLU A 160 -5.85 11.16 14.29
CA GLU A 160 -7.13 11.86 14.22
C GLU A 160 -7.35 12.52 12.86
N ASN A 161 -6.33 13.22 12.34
CA ASN A 161 -6.40 13.87 11.02
C ASN A 161 -6.61 12.85 9.90
N LEU A 162 -5.90 11.71 9.94
CA LEU A 162 -6.08 10.62 8.97
C LEU A 162 -7.50 10.04 9.05
N ARG A 163 -8.04 9.82 10.26
CA ARG A 163 -9.39 9.32 10.47
C ARG A 163 -10.44 10.27 9.89
N ASN A 164 -10.31 11.57 10.19
CA ASN A 164 -11.22 12.60 9.70
C ASN A 164 -11.21 12.74 8.18
N ALA A 165 -10.04 12.66 7.54
CA ALA A 165 -9.91 12.71 6.09
C ALA A 165 -10.63 11.57 5.36
N HIS A 166 -10.85 10.43 6.02
CA HIS A 166 -11.53 9.27 5.45
C HIS A 166 -13.00 9.10 5.88
N GLN A 167 -13.49 9.91 6.83
CA GLN A 167 -14.91 9.92 7.22
C GLN A 167 -15.78 10.75 6.26
N HIS A 168 -15.17 11.64 5.48
CA HIS A 168 -15.87 12.55 4.56
C HIS A 168 -15.79 12.12 3.07
N LYS A 169 -15.34 10.90 2.79
CA LYS A 169 -15.37 10.26 1.46
C LYS A 169 -16.35 9.09 1.48
#